data_a7709593d6fad9ab505b9a8d6b0d95d7
#
_entry.id   a7709593d6fad9ab505b9a8d6b0d95d7
#
_cell.length_a   1.000
_cell.length_b   1.000
_cell.length_c   1.000
_cell.angle_alpha   90.00
_cell.angle_beta   90.00
_cell.angle_gamma   90.00
#
_symmetry.space_group_name_H-M   'P 1'
#
loop_
_entity.id
_entity.type
_entity.pdbx_description
1 polymer ?
#
loop_
_entity_poly.entity_id
_entity_poly.type
_entity_poly.pdbx_seq_one_letter_code
_entity_poly.pdbx_strand_id
1 'polypeptide(L)'
;MPDVIRAEPDTGTETRLTPMYRVLIHNDDVTPMDFVVKILTEVFRLGTFRAFQVMLEAHTGGVAHVVTEPLERAEFHVDQCRSLARPRGFPLTLTYEPED
;
A
#
# COMPACT_ATOMS: atom_id res chain seq x y z
N MET A 1 33.81 7.31 -10.71
CA MET A 1 33.37 7.28 -10.42
C MET A 1 32.66 7.14 -10.23
N PRO A 2 32.80 7.09 -10.41
CA PRO A 2 32.05 7.05 -10.14
C PRO A 2 31.12 6.81 -9.80
N ASP A 3 31.22 6.81 -9.68
CA ASP A 3 30.42 6.79 -9.28
C ASP A 3 29.55 6.74 -9.04
N VAL A 4 29.73 6.66 -9.04
CA VAL A 4 28.99 6.77 -8.62
C VAL A 4 28.13 6.85 -8.47
N ILE A 5 28.40 6.97 -8.78
CA ILE A 5 27.77 7.14 -8.42
C ILE A 5 27.05 6.73 -8.33
N ARG A 6 27.44 6.40 -8.38
CA ARG A 6 26.92 6.00 -8.05
C ARG A 6 26.24 5.67 -7.45
N ALA A 7 26.41 5.60 -7.12
CA ALA A 7 25.91 5.38 -6.37
C ALA A 7 25.08 5.53 -5.87
N GLU A 8 24.99 5.63 -5.68
CA GLU A 8 23.98 6.05 -5.38
C GLU A 8 23.09 6.48 -6.23
N PRO A 9 23.31 6.92 -6.84
CA PRO A 9 22.42 7.39 -7.84
C PRO A 9 21.87 6.32 -8.66
N ASP A 10 22.52 5.32 -8.70
CA ASP A 10 22.03 4.16 -9.38
C ASP A 10 20.69 3.74 -8.90
N THR A 11 20.46 3.84 -7.62
CA THR A 11 19.20 3.47 -7.04
C THR A 11 18.05 4.27 -7.62
N GLY A 12 18.27 5.56 -7.77
CA GLY A 12 17.25 6.43 -8.34
C GLY A 12 16.95 6.05 -9.78
N THR A 13 17.96 5.68 -10.53
CA THR A 13 17.80 5.29 -11.91
C THR A 13 16.98 4.00 -12.02
N GLU A 14 17.32 3.03 -11.18
CA GLU A 14 16.58 1.79 -11.17
C GLU A 14 15.11 2.01 -10.86
N THR A 15 14.85 2.86 -9.89
CA THR A 15 13.48 3.15 -9.49
C THR A 15 12.70 3.74 -10.66
N ARG A 16 13.33 4.64 -11.42
CA ARG A 16 12.65 5.26 -12.56
C ARG A 16 12.37 4.27 -13.67
N LEU A 17 13.19 3.24 -13.81
CA LEU A 17 13.01 2.25 -14.86
C LEU A 17 12.08 1.12 -14.45
N THR A 18 11.77 1.01 -13.18
CA THR A 18 10.90 -0.04 -12.68
C THR A 18 9.46 0.41 -12.74
N PRO A 19 8.58 -0.36 -13.40
CA PRO A 19 7.16 -0.01 -13.41
C PRO A 19 6.61 0.02 -11.99
N MET A 20 5.88 1.07 -11.68
CA MET A 20 5.32 1.26 -10.36
C MET A 20 3.81 1.04 -10.39
N TYR A 21 3.27 0.57 -9.30
CA TYR A 21 1.86 0.29 -9.15
C TYR A 21 1.28 1.03 -7.96
N ARG A 22 0.09 1.55 -8.14
CA ARG A 22 -0.62 2.23 -7.08
C ARG A 22 -1.45 1.21 -6.31
N VAL A 23 -1.24 1.14 -5.01
CA VAL A 23 -2.03 0.26 -4.15
C VAL A 23 -3.19 1.07 -3.58
N LEU A 24 -4.39 0.54 -3.76
CA LEU A 24 -5.61 1.22 -3.34
C LEU A 24 -6.33 0.36 -2.30
N ILE A 25 -6.91 1.01 -1.30
CA ILE A 25 -7.73 0.33 -0.32
C ILE A 25 -9.18 0.77 -0.53
N HIS A 26 -10.09 -0.21 -0.51
CA HIS A 26 -11.51 0.02 -0.79
C HIS A 26 -12.32 -0.10 0.48
N ASN A 27 -13.28 0.80 0.64
CA ASN A 27 -14.14 0.77 1.81
C ASN A 27 -15.12 -0.39 1.73
N ASP A 28 -15.50 -0.90 2.89
CA ASP A 28 -16.61 -1.83 3.01
C ASP A 28 -17.27 -1.59 4.37
N ASP A 29 -18.46 -2.17 4.57
CA ASP A 29 -19.24 -1.89 5.77
C ASP A 29 -18.99 -2.86 6.91
N VAL A 30 -18.11 -3.84 6.70
CA VAL A 30 -17.88 -4.91 7.68
C VAL A 30 -16.56 -4.78 8.41
N THR A 31 -15.49 -4.44 7.68
CA THR A 31 -14.16 -4.36 8.26
C THR A 31 -14.08 -3.20 9.24
N PRO A 32 -13.69 -3.46 10.51
CA PRO A 32 -13.60 -2.39 11.50
C PRO A 32 -12.51 -1.39 11.14
N MET A 33 -12.75 -0.12 11.46
CA MET A 33 -11.79 0.94 11.17
C MET A 33 -10.45 0.73 11.87
N ASP A 34 -10.47 0.24 13.11
CA ASP A 34 -9.22 0.01 13.83
C ASP A 34 -8.40 -1.09 13.18
N PHE A 35 -9.04 -2.09 12.58
CA PHE A 35 -8.33 -3.12 11.86
C PHE A 35 -7.67 -2.53 10.61
N VAL A 36 -8.36 -1.64 9.91
CA VAL A 36 -7.80 -0.97 8.73
C VAL A 36 -6.55 -0.19 9.12
N VAL A 37 -6.62 0.60 10.19
CA VAL A 37 -5.44 1.36 10.63
C VAL A 37 -4.30 0.43 11.00
N LYS A 38 -4.61 -0.68 11.67
CA LYS A 38 -3.59 -1.66 12.05
C LYS A 38 -2.90 -2.25 10.82
N ILE A 39 -3.68 -2.64 9.80
CA ILE A 39 -3.13 -3.18 8.57
C ILE A 39 -2.22 -2.16 7.89
N LEU A 40 -2.66 -0.92 7.83
CA LEU A 40 -1.88 0.12 7.16
C LEU A 40 -0.57 0.39 7.89
N THR A 41 -0.57 0.31 9.20
CA THR A 41 0.67 0.53 9.95
C THR A 41 1.57 -0.70 9.94
N GLU A 42 1.02 -1.90 10.05
CA GLU A 42 1.83 -3.11 10.19
C GLU A 42 2.32 -3.66 8.86
N VAL A 43 1.48 -3.63 7.83
CA VAL A 43 1.85 -4.17 6.53
C VAL A 43 2.60 -3.14 5.69
N PHE A 44 2.04 -1.94 5.59
CA PHE A 44 2.61 -0.90 4.73
C PHE A 44 3.56 0.04 5.46
N ARG A 45 3.67 -0.10 6.78
CA ARG A 45 4.58 0.68 7.59
C ARG A 45 4.29 2.17 7.53
N LEU A 46 3.04 2.53 7.30
CA LEU A 46 2.65 3.94 7.37
C LEU A 46 2.71 4.40 8.82
N GLY A 47 3.04 5.67 9.03
CA GLY A 47 2.93 6.23 10.37
C GLY A 47 1.47 6.24 10.80
N THR A 48 1.24 6.23 12.10
CA THR A 48 -0.11 6.14 12.64
C THR A 48 -1.03 7.23 12.11
N PHE A 49 -0.53 8.45 12.06
CA PHE A 49 -1.33 9.57 11.58
C PHE A 49 -1.70 9.40 10.10
N ARG A 50 -0.73 8.99 9.29
CA ARG A 50 -1.00 8.77 7.86
C ARG A 50 -1.96 7.62 7.66
N ALA A 51 -1.79 6.54 8.44
CA ALA A 51 -2.68 5.39 8.35
C ALA A 51 -4.12 5.80 8.66
N PHE A 52 -4.29 6.64 9.67
CA PHE A 52 -5.61 7.13 10.03
C PHE A 52 -6.21 7.98 8.92
N GLN A 53 -5.40 8.84 8.30
CA GLN A 53 -5.86 9.67 7.19
C GLN A 53 -6.34 8.82 6.01
N VAL A 54 -5.55 7.79 5.67
CA VAL A 54 -5.91 6.90 4.55
C VAL A 54 -7.21 6.16 4.88
N MET A 55 -7.34 5.68 6.10
CA MET A 55 -8.55 4.99 6.52
C MET A 55 -9.77 5.91 6.37
N LEU A 56 -9.65 7.16 6.82
CA LEU A 56 -10.75 8.10 6.70
C LEU A 56 -11.08 8.43 5.25
N GLU A 57 -10.06 8.58 4.41
CA GLU A 57 -10.29 8.82 2.99
C GLU A 57 -11.08 7.69 2.37
N ALA A 58 -10.71 6.45 2.66
CA ALA A 58 -11.43 5.30 2.12
C ALA A 58 -12.84 5.26 2.66
N HIS A 59 -13.00 5.52 3.96
CA HIS A 59 -14.30 5.45 4.61
C HIS A 59 -15.28 6.46 4.03
N THR A 60 -14.82 7.67 3.76
CA THR A 60 -15.70 8.74 3.28
C THR A 60 -15.82 8.77 1.76
N GLY A 61 -14.75 8.43 1.04
CA GLY A 61 -14.73 8.53 -0.42
C GLY A 61 -14.84 7.21 -1.15
N GLY A 62 -14.80 6.11 -0.44
CA GLY A 62 -14.93 4.78 -1.03
C GLY A 62 -13.63 4.10 -1.37
N VAL A 63 -12.58 4.86 -1.65
CA VAL A 63 -11.28 4.32 -2.03
C VAL A 63 -10.21 5.33 -1.66
N ALA A 64 -9.01 4.83 -1.31
CA ALA A 64 -7.89 5.70 -0.99
C ALA A 64 -6.60 5.08 -1.49
N HIS A 65 -5.65 5.94 -1.85
CA HIS A 65 -4.31 5.52 -2.24
C HIS A 65 -3.48 5.23 -1.00
N VAL A 66 -2.83 4.06 -0.99
CA VAL A 66 -2.01 3.65 0.16
C VAL A 66 -0.53 3.96 -0.09
N VAL A 67 0.03 3.34 -1.11
CA VAL A 67 1.43 3.53 -1.51
C VAL A 67 1.54 3.27 -2.99
N THR A 68 2.67 3.68 -3.57
CA THR A 68 3.03 3.36 -4.95
C THR A 68 4.35 2.63 -4.88
N GLU A 69 4.39 1.41 -5.45
CA GLU A 69 5.54 0.53 -5.29
C GLU A 69 5.63 -0.43 -6.47
N PRO A 70 6.77 -1.13 -6.65
CA PRO A 70 6.90 -2.10 -7.73
C PRO A 70 5.89 -3.22 -7.61
N LEU A 71 5.56 -3.85 -8.75
CA LEU A 71 4.52 -4.86 -8.83
C LEU A 71 4.68 -5.97 -7.80
N GLU A 72 5.89 -6.52 -7.68
CA GLU A 72 6.09 -7.65 -6.76
C GLU A 72 5.75 -7.28 -5.33
N ARG A 73 6.11 -6.07 -4.94
CA ARG A 73 5.83 -5.62 -3.59
C ARG A 73 4.35 -5.35 -3.41
N ALA A 74 3.72 -4.77 -4.42
CA ALA A 74 2.28 -4.50 -4.37
C ALA A 74 1.50 -5.81 -4.22
N GLU A 75 1.86 -6.82 -5.02
CA GLU A 75 1.22 -8.13 -4.93
C GLU A 75 1.38 -8.74 -3.55
N PHE A 76 2.61 -8.69 -3.04
CA PHE A 76 2.90 -9.27 -1.73
C PHE A 76 2.08 -8.61 -0.63
N HIS A 77 2.03 -7.29 -0.63
CA HIS A 77 1.31 -6.55 0.40
C HIS A 77 -0.19 -6.78 0.32
N VAL A 78 -0.74 -6.80 -0.89
CA VAL A 78 -2.18 -7.04 -1.07
C VAL A 78 -2.54 -8.44 -0.59
N ASP A 79 -1.71 -9.43 -0.95
CA ASP A 79 -1.95 -10.80 -0.48
C ASP A 79 -1.84 -10.92 1.03
N GLN A 80 -0.87 -10.22 1.61
CA GLN A 80 -0.69 -10.23 3.06
C GLN A 80 -1.90 -9.66 3.78
N CYS A 81 -2.44 -8.57 3.26
CA CYS A 81 -3.64 -7.97 3.85
C CYS A 81 -4.81 -8.95 3.80
N ARG A 82 -4.99 -9.62 2.67
CA ARG A 82 -6.06 -10.61 2.53
C ARG A 82 -5.87 -11.75 3.53
N SER A 83 -4.64 -12.22 3.66
CA SER A 83 -4.33 -13.32 4.58
C SER A 83 -4.61 -12.97 6.03
N LEU A 84 -4.48 -11.71 6.38
CA LEU A 84 -4.76 -11.26 7.74
C LEU A 84 -6.24 -10.99 7.98
N ALA A 85 -6.95 -10.57 6.94
CA ALA A 85 -8.35 -10.16 7.07
C ALA A 85 -9.33 -11.34 6.98
N ARG A 86 -9.13 -12.25 6.05
CA ARG A 86 -10.10 -13.31 5.79
C ARG A 86 -10.36 -14.24 6.96
N PRO A 87 -9.33 -14.68 7.72
CA PRO A 87 -9.61 -15.53 8.89
C PRO A 87 -10.45 -14.83 9.94
N ARG A 88 -10.49 -13.51 9.94
CA ARG A 88 -11.29 -12.73 10.87
C ARG A 88 -12.69 -12.45 10.32
N GLY A 89 -12.98 -12.92 9.12
CA GLY A 89 -14.28 -12.67 8.50
C GLY A 89 -14.42 -11.28 7.89
N PHE A 90 -13.31 -10.57 7.72
CA PHE A 90 -13.34 -9.21 7.16
C PHE A 90 -13.14 -9.26 5.65
N PRO A 91 -14.04 -8.64 4.87
CA PRO A 91 -13.92 -8.64 3.41
C PRO A 91 -13.02 -7.53 2.89
N LEU A 92 -12.12 -7.01 3.71
CA LEU A 92 -11.22 -5.93 3.31
C LEU A 92 -10.58 -6.22 1.97
N THR A 93 -10.62 -5.25 1.05
CA THR A 93 -10.12 -5.40 -0.30
C THR A 93 -9.12 -4.31 -0.62
N LEU A 94 -7.93 -4.74 -1.06
CA LEU A 94 -6.94 -3.85 -1.64
C LEU A 94 -6.69 -4.31 -3.06
N THR A 95 -6.41 -3.36 -3.93
CA THR A 95 -6.10 -3.64 -5.32
C THR A 95 -4.83 -2.88 -5.70
N TYR A 96 -4.30 -3.20 -6.87
CA TYR A 96 -3.17 -2.44 -7.39
C TYR A 96 -3.36 -2.26 -8.90
N GLU A 97 -2.84 -1.16 -9.39
CA GLU A 97 -2.97 -0.81 -10.80
C GLU A 97 -1.72 -0.08 -11.25
N PRO A 98 -1.35 -0.15 -12.55
CA PRO A 98 -0.19 0.60 -13.02
C PRO A 98 -0.33 2.07 -12.69
N GLU A 99 0.78 2.70 -12.37
CA GLU A 99 0.76 4.10 -11.99
C GLU A 99 0.30 4.98 -13.14
N ASP A 100 0.61 4.61 -14.34
CA ASP A 100 0.19 5.36 -15.51
C ASP A 100 -0.77 4.60 -16.34
#